data_ecaded5d1c40ad4a7ae4061fd933819e
#
_entry.id   ecaded5d1c40ad4a7ae4061fd933819e
#
_cell.length_a   1.000
_cell.length_b   1.000
_cell.length_c   1.000
_cell.angle_alpha   90.00
_cell.angle_beta   90.00
_cell.angle_gamma   90.00
#
_symmetry.space_group_name_H-M   'P 1'
#
loop_
_entity.id
_entity.type
_entity.pdbx_description
1 polymer ?
#
loop_
_entity_poly.entity_id
_entity_poly.type
_entity_poly.pdbx_seq_one_letter_code
_entity_poly.pdbx_strand_id
1 'polypeptide(L)'
;MATVRTDQKKRALMRAVPESFSKALANYFGSGPTDIALAKSQHAAYAQALLDCGLEVTILPADENHPDCIFVEDQAIVVDGHVLLPLPGHPSRVAEQPPIADFLSRQLNGFQVCGMFGEARMDGGDLLRLGNLFFVARSKRTNDAGIETLRNLLTHLGHELRIIDIPTEKALHLTSISSTPTDQVILTAEGFLTAEDFGELPEGSQVIFVPEEEVYGCNTIGLENGKV
;
A
#
# COMPACT_ATOMS: atom_id res chain seq x y z
N MET A 1 -29.11 -19.24 7.96
CA MET A 1 -28.16 -18.10 8.01
C MET A 1 -27.02 -18.50 8.92
N ALA A 2 -25.89 -18.87 8.36
CA ALA A 2 -24.69 -19.19 9.13
C ALA A 2 -23.89 -17.91 9.30
N THR A 3 -23.88 -17.36 10.51
CA THR A 3 -23.02 -16.23 10.88
C THR A 3 -21.60 -16.76 10.97
N VAL A 4 -20.78 -16.49 9.94
CA VAL A 4 -19.33 -16.74 10.03
C VAL A 4 -18.78 -15.71 11.00
N ARG A 5 -18.49 -16.13 12.24
CA ARG A 5 -17.71 -15.34 13.20
C ARG A 5 -16.28 -15.26 12.68
N THR A 6 -15.86 -14.12 12.21
CA THR A 6 -14.45 -13.81 11.95
C THR A 6 -13.79 -13.34 13.25
N ASP A 7 -13.52 -14.28 14.15
CA ASP A 7 -12.66 -14.07 15.33
C ASP A 7 -11.16 -14.13 14.97
N GLN A 8 -10.81 -13.91 13.71
CA GLN A 8 -9.41 -13.83 13.32
C GLN A 8 -8.89 -12.41 13.56
N LYS A 9 -7.92 -12.29 14.46
CA LYS A 9 -7.16 -11.05 14.64
C LYS A 9 -6.65 -10.57 13.28
N LYS A 10 -6.81 -9.28 13.00
CA LYS A 10 -6.15 -8.68 11.84
C LYS A 10 -4.65 -8.87 11.94
N ARG A 11 -3.99 -9.10 10.83
CA ARG A 11 -2.55 -9.36 10.76
C ARG A 11 -1.86 -8.29 9.95
N ALA A 12 -0.69 -7.88 10.40
CA ALA A 12 0.20 -6.99 9.67
C ALA A 12 1.51 -7.72 9.35
N LEU A 13 1.93 -7.62 8.09
CA LEU A 13 3.22 -8.10 7.63
C LEU A 13 4.15 -6.91 7.44
N MET A 14 5.29 -6.97 8.09
CA MET A 14 6.36 -5.98 7.98
C MET A 14 7.66 -6.68 7.59
N ARG A 15 8.67 -5.92 7.24
CA ARG A 15 10.04 -6.41 7.02
C ARG A 15 11.02 -5.50 7.73
N ALA A 16 12.02 -6.07 8.38
CA ALA A 16 13.01 -5.33 9.14
C ALA A 16 13.84 -4.41 8.23
N VAL A 17 14.26 -3.26 8.78
CA VAL A 17 15.09 -2.26 8.09
C VAL A 17 16.49 -2.83 7.86
N PRO A 18 16.97 -2.95 6.59
CA PRO A 18 18.33 -3.41 6.30
C PRO A 18 19.37 -2.31 6.59
N GLU A 19 20.62 -2.67 6.82
CA GLU A 19 21.72 -1.71 6.90
C GLU A 19 21.92 -0.97 5.56
N SER A 20 21.57 -1.64 4.46
CA SER A 20 21.64 -1.06 3.12
C SER A 20 20.54 -0.01 2.84
N PHE A 21 19.60 0.25 3.77
CA PHE A 21 18.49 1.20 3.58
C PHE A 21 18.94 2.62 3.21
N SER A 22 20.17 3.00 3.59
CA SER A 22 20.76 4.27 3.15
C SER A 22 20.95 4.39 1.62
N LYS A 23 20.84 3.28 0.89
CA LYS A 23 20.92 3.21 -0.58
C LYS A 23 19.54 3.02 -1.23
N ALA A 24 18.45 3.08 -0.45
CA ALA A 24 17.09 2.99 -0.95
C ALA A 24 16.77 4.12 -1.95
N LEU A 25 15.77 3.85 -2.79
CA LEU A 25 15.31 4.82 -3.80
C LEU A 25 14.63 6.01 -3.10
N ALA A 26 15.28 7.16 -3.03
CA ALA A 26 14.79 8.35 -2.32
C ALA A 26 14.76 9.55 -3.28
N ASN A 27 13.69 9.68 -4.08
CA ASN A 27 13.63 10.67 -5.15
C ASN A 27 12.64 11.82 -4.90
N TYR A 28 11.82 11.77 -3.87
CA TYR A 28 10.67 12.69 -3.74
C TYR A 28 10.62 13.46 -2.44
N PHE A 29 10.83 12.82 -1.30
CA PHE A 29 10.69 13.44 0.00
C PHE A 29 11.97 13.31 0.82
N GLY A 30 12.31 14.38 1.52
CA GLY A 30 13.47 14.44 2.38
C GLY A 30 14.78 14.81 1.65
N SER A 31 15.74 15.24 2.43
CA SER A 31 17.09 15.60 1.95
C SER A 31 18.12 15.18 3.00
N GLY A 32 19.24 14.68 2.53
CA GLY A 32 20.36 14.27 3.40
C GLY A 32 20.49 12.75 3.56
N PRO A 33 21.53 12.30 4.27
CA PRO A 33 21.79 10.89 4.48
C PRO A 33 20.72 10.27 5.40
N THR A 34 20.31 9.06 5.08
CA THR A 34 19.39 8.28 5.93
C THR A 34 20.09 7.85 7.22
N ASP A 35 19.49 8.20 8.35
CA ASP A 35 19.91 7.68 9.67
C ASP A 35 19.29 6.30 9.89
N ILE A 36 20.09 5.24 9.74
CA ILE A 36 19.65 3.85 9.89
C ILE A 36 19.19 3.54 11.32
N ALA A 37 19.86 4.10 12.33
CA ALA A 37 19.47 3.86 13.72
C ALA A 37 18.10 4.48 14.01
N LEU A 38 17.87 5.71 13.53
CA LEU A 38 16.56 6.36 13.63
C LEU A 38 15.49 5.59 12.86
N ALA A 39 15.76 5.17 11.62
CA ALA A 39 14.82 4.39 10.82
C ALA A 39 14.43 3.08 11.52
N LYS A 40 15.38 2.35 12.11
CA LYS A 40 15.10 1.13 12.89
C LYS A 40 14.26 1.43 14.13
N SER A 41 14.54 2.53 14.83
CA SER A 41 13.78 2.95 16.01
C SER A 41 12.34 3.30 15.64
N GLN A 42 12.14 4.07 14.57
CA GLN A 42 10.81 4.43 14.08
C GLN A 42 10.03 3.20 13.60
N HIS A 43 10.67 2.28 12.88
CA HIS A 43 10.07 1.03 12.44
C HIS A 43 9.63 0.16 13.64
N ALA A 44 10.44 0.08 14.69
CA ALA A 44 10.09 -0.65 15.90
C ALA A 44 8.90 0.01 16.64
N ALA A 45 8.87 1.35 16.70
CA ALA A 45 7.75 2.09 17.27
C ALA A 45 6.46 1.89 16.47
N TYR A 46 6.53 1.86 15.15
CA TYR A 46 5.40 1.56 14.27
C TYR A 46 4.87 0.13 14.49
N ALA A 47 5.77 -0.86 14.57
CA ALA A 47 5.39 -2.24 14.88
C ALA A 47 4.68 -2.34 16.23
N GLN A 48 5.18 -1.63 17.27
CA GLN A 48 4.54 -1.58 18.58
C GLN A 48 3.16 -0.92 18.52
N ALA A 49 3.01 0.17 17.79
CA ALA A 49 1.72 0.84 17.61
C ALA A 49 0.66 -0.10 16.98
N LEU A 50 1.05 -0.90 15.99
CA LEU A 50 0.17 -1.92 15.40
C LEU A 50 -0.24 -3.00 16.40
N LEU A 51 0.70 -3.49 17.25
CA LEU A 51 0.43 -4.42 18.35
C LEU A 51 -0.54 -3.82 19.36
N ASP A 52 -0.33 -2.57 19.76
CA ASP A 52 -1.20 -1.84 20.70
C ASP A 52 -2.61 -1.59 20.14
N CYS A 53 -2.73 -1.58 18.81
CA CYS A 53 -4.00 -1.56 18.10
C CYS A 53 -4.67 -2.94 18.02
N GLY A 54 -4.04 -4.00 18.54
CA GLY A 54 -4.60 -5.34 18.59
C GLY A 54 -4.30 -6.21 17.37
N LEU A 55 -3.41 -5.79 16.46
CA LEU A 55 -2.99 -6.60 15.33
C LEU A 55 -2.00 -7.67 15.76
N GLU A 56 -1.95 -8.76 15.02
CA GLU A 56 -0.83 -9.72 15.06
C GLU A 56 0.22 -9.25 14.04
N VAL A 57 1.41 -8.90 14.53
CA VAL A 57 2.48 -8.36 13.68
C VAL A 57 3.52 -9.43 13.41
N THR A 58 3.82 -9.67 12.15
CA THR A 58 4.94 -10.50 11.70
C THR A 58 5.98 -9.64 11.03
N ILE A 59 7.24 -9.74 11.44
CA ILE A 59 8.36 -9.00 10.86
C ILE A 59 9.30 -10.01 10.18
N LEU A 60 9.37 -9.95 8.84
CA LEU A 60 10.34 -10.73 8.07
C LEU A 60 11.76 -10.21 8.30
N PRO A 61 12.78 -11.07 8.14
CA PRO A 61 14.18 -10.62 8.19
C PRO A 61 14.49 -9.54 7.16
N ALA A 62 15.40 -8.63 7.49
CA ALA A 62 15.95 -7.66 6.55
C ALA A 62 16.62 -8.37 5.36
N ASP A 63 16.64 -7.69 4.21
CA ASP A 63 17.33 -8.18 3.02
C ASP A 63 18.37 -7.13 2.59
N GLU A 64 19.62 -7.41 2.88
CA GLU A 64 20.73 -6.47 2.60
C GLU A 64 20.99 -6.26 1.11
N ASN A 65 20.49 -7.12 0.24
CA ASN A 65 20.59 -6.97 -1.21
C ASN A 65 19.51 -6.05 -1.79
N HIS A 66 18.46 -5.78 -1.03
CA HIS A 66 17.32 -4.98 -1.47
C HIS A 66 17.02 -3.85 -0.47
N PRO A 67 17.64 -2.68 -0.65
CA PRO A 67 17.50 -1.56 0.29
C PRO A 67 16.05 -1.12 0.55
N ASP A 68 15.17 -1.25 -0.43
CA ASP A 68 13.76 -0.85 -0.36
C ASP A 68 12.84 -1.95 0.20
N CYS A 69 13.37 -3.07 0.66
CA CYS A 69 12.60 -4.25 1.05
C CYS A 69 11.62 -4.05 2.22
N ILE A 70 11.74 -2.94 2.96
CA ILE A 70 10.80 -2.58 4.04
C ILE A 70 9.40 -2.23 3.52
N PHE A 71 9.28 -1.78 2.26
CA PHE A 71 8.03 -1.35 1.65
C PHE A 71 7.25 -2.56 1.13
N VAL A 72 6.77 -3.38 2.06
CA VAL A 72 6.07 -4.65 1.78
C VAL A 72 4.74 -4.43 1.06
N GLU A 73 4.11 -3.29 1.28
CA GLU A 73 2.83 -2.93 0.65
C GLU A 73 2.90 -2.93 -0.89
N ASP A 74 4.08 -2.61 -1.44
CA ASP A 74 4.28 -2.61 -2.90
C ASP A 74 4.33 -4.01 -3.51
N GLN A 75 4.54 -5.03 -2.69
CA GLN A 75 4.84 -6.40 -3.14
C GLN A 75 3.64 -7.35 -3.10
N ALA A 76 2.53 -6.95 -2.47
CA ALA A 76 1.34 -7.78 -2.36
C ALA A 76 0.08 -6.95 -2.12
N ILE A 77 -0.97 -7.22 -2.88
CA ILE A 77 -2.30 -6.64 -2.71
C ILE A 77 -3.23 -7.75 -2.23
N VAL A 78 -3.86 -7.54 -1.08
CA VAL A 78 -4.78 -8.52 -0.47
C VAL A 78 -6.19 -7.96 -0.53
N VAL A 79 -7.09 -8.64 -1.24
CA VAL A 79 -8.49 -8.25 -1.41
C VAL A 79 -9.39 -9.48 -1.35
N ASP A 80 -10.32 -9.51 -0.40
CA ASP A 80 -11.44 -10.45 -0.33
C ASP A 80 -11.06 -11.92 -0.61
N GLY A 81 -10.05 -12.42 0.11
CA GLY A 81 -9.57 -13.80 -0.03
C GLY A 81 -8.65 -14.04 -1.23
N HIS A 82 -8.22 -12.99 -1.91
CA HIS A 82 -7.27 -13.05 -3.02
C HIS A 82 -5.99 -12.29 -2.67
N VAL A 83 -4.88 -12.76 -3.19
CA VAL A 83 -3.58 -12.09 -3.16
C VAL A 83 -3.12 -11.89 -4.58
N LEU A 84 -3.03 -10.64 -5.01
CA LEU A 84 -2.36 -10.28 -6.25
C LEU A 84 -0.92 -9.90 -5.91
N LEU A 85 0.03 -10.57 -6.55
CA LEU A 85 1.44 -10.26 -6.45
C LEU A 85 1.83 -9.34 -7.63
N PRO A 86 1.98 -8.03 -7.40
CA PRO A 86 2.37 -7.11 -8.46
C PRO A 86 3.76 -7.43 -8.99
N LEU A 87 4.03 -7.07 -10.23
CA LEU A 87 5.40 -7.02 -10.71
C LEU A 87 5.91 -5.58 -10.52
N PRO A 88 6.88 -5.34 -9.62
CA PRO A 88 7.30 -3.99 -9.25
C PRO A 88 7.71 -3.12 -10.44
N GLY A 89 7.34 -1.85 -10.39
CA GLY A 89 7.65 -0.88 -11.44
C GLY A 89 9.13 -0.56 -11.57
N HIS A 90 9.91 -0.68 -10.47
CA HIS A 90 11.36 -0.47 -10.52
C HIS A 90 12.10 -1.82 -10.58
N PRO A 91 13.02 -2.03 -11.55
CA PRO A 91 13.70 -3.31 -11.75
C PRO A 91 14.46 -3.83 -10.53
N SER A 92 15.07 -2.93 -9.71
CA SER A 92 15.82 -3.32 -8.51
C SER A 92 14.94 -3.96 -7.43
N ARG A 93 13.62 -3.78 -7.49
CA ARG A 93 12.68 -4.25 -6.47
C ARG A 93 12.02 -5.60 -6.83
N VAL A 94 12.20 -6.10 -8.05
CA VAL A 94 11.55 -7.34 -8.51
C VAL A 94 11.91 -8.54 -7.63
N ALA A 95 13.15 -8.63 -7.17
CA ALA A 95 13.60 -9.75 -6.35
C ALA A 95 13.21 -9.63 -4.85
N GLU A 96 12.58 -8.54 -4.43
CA GLU A 96 12.00 -8.40 -3.09
C GLU A 96 10.73 -9.26 -2.91
N GLN A 97 10.01 -9.54 -3.99
CA GLN A 97 8.70 -10.18 -3.97
C GLN A 97 8.73 -11.67 -3.57
N PRO A 98 9.63 -12.53 -4.07
CA PRO A 98 9.55 -13.98 -3.83
C PRO A 98 9.48 -14.37 -2.34
N PRO A 99 10.25 -13.79 -1.41
CA PRO A 99 10.13 -14.09 0.01
C PRO A 99 8.76 -13.72 0.61
N ILE A 100 8.14 -12.65 0.11
CA ILE A 100 6.81 -12.19 0.55
C ILE A 100 5.74 -13.15 0.02
N ALA A 101 5.81 -13.50 -1.27
CA ALA A 101 4.92 -14.45 -1.90
C ALA A 101 4.96 -15.83 -1.21
N ASP A 102 6.15 -16.33 -0.89
CA ASP A 102 6.35 -17.58 -0.17
C ASP A 102 5.76 -17.51 1.26
N PHE A 103 5.97 -16.43 1.98
CA PHE A 103 5.37 -16.23 3.30
C PHE A 103 3.84 -16.22 3.21
N LEU A 104 3.25 -15.40 2.33
CA LEU A 104 1.80 -15.27 2.20
C LEU A 104 1.15 -16.58 1.77
N SER A 105 1.76 -17.34 0.85
CA SER A 105 1.24 -18.64 0.42
C SER A 105 1.15 -19.66 1.54
N ARG A 106 2.05 -19.59 2.52
CA ARG A 106 2.05 -20.46 3.71
C ARG A 106 1.09 -19.99 4.81
N GLN A 107 0.87 -18.68 4.93
CA GLN A 107 0.13 -18.10 6.04
C GLN A 107 -1.34 -17.79 5.73
N LEU A 108 -1.68 -17.62 4.46
CA LEU A 108 -3.03 -17.30 4.00
C LEU A 108 -3.72 -18.54 3.42
N ASN A 109 -3.99 -19.53 4.29
CA ASN A 109 -4.71 -20.73 3.90
C ASN A 109 -6.10 -20.37 3.35
N GLY A 110 -6.43 -20.89 2.15
CA GLY A 110 -7.70 -20.64 1.48
C GLY A 110 -7.74 -19.38 0.61
N PHE A 111 -6.68 -18.57 0.60
CA PHE A 111 -6.58 -17.45 -0.33
C PHE A 111 -6.14 -17.92 -1.73
N GLN A 112 -6.69 -17.26 -2.75
CA GLN A 112 -6.25 -17.46 -4.12
C GLN A 112 -5.09 -16.51 -4.41
N VAL A 113 -3.94 -17.06 -4.79
CA VAL A 113 -2.75 -16.27 -5.10
C VAL A 113 -2.56 -16.22 -6.61
N CYS A 114 -2.48 -15.02 -7.16
CA CYS A 114 -2.15 -14.78 -8.57
C CYS A 114 -1.04 -13.72 -8.67
N GLY A 115 -0.29 -13.74 -9.76
CA GLY A 115 0.80 -12.79 -10.01
C GLY A 115 0.62 -12.03 -11.30
N MET A 116 1.19 -10.84 -11.36
CA MET A 116 1.37 -10.11 -12.61
C MET A 116 2.55 -10.70 -13.39
N PHE A 117 2.51 -10.61 -14.70
CA PHE A 117 3.56 -11.12 -15.58
C PHE A 117 3.64 -10.29 -16.87
N GLY A 118 4.65 -10.57 -17.68
CA GLY A 118 4.86 -9.88 -18.96
C GLY A 118 5.24 -8.41 -18.77
N GLU A 119 4.49 -7.51 -19.43
CA GLU A 119 4.73 -6.07 -19.39
C GLU A 119 3.98 -5.36 -18.26
N ALA A 120 3.10 -6.04 -17.53
CA ALA A 120 2.37 -5.46 -16.42
C ALA A 120 3.35 -5.02 -15.32
N ARG A 121 3.20 -3.78 -14.85
CA ARG A 121 3.98 -3.22 -13.74
C ARG A 121 3.05 -2.49 -12.80
N MET A 122 3.24 -2.73 -11.50
CA MET A 122 2.49 -2.04 -10.47
C MET A 122 3.25 -2.12 -9.14
N ASP A 123 3.20 -1.04 -8.38
CA ASP A 123 3.54 -1.01 -6.95
C ASP A 123 2.24 -0.87 -6.15
N GLY A 124 2.10 -1.58 -5.05
CA GLY A 124 0.87 -1.55 -4.23
C GLY A 124 0.58 -0.19 -3.61
N GLY A 125 1.62 0.65 -3.43
CA GLY A 125 1.46 2.04 -2.98
C GLY A 125 0.68 2.94 -3.96
N ASP A 126 0.37 2.47 -5.16
CA ASP A 126 -0.51 3.18 -6.10
C ASP A 126 -2.00 2.82 -5.97
N LEU A 127 -2.37 2.05 -4.93
CA LEU A 127 -3.75 1.58 -4.74
C LEU A 127 -4.37 2.13 -3.46
N LEU A 128 -5.57 2.70 -3.57
CA LEU A 128 -6.44 3.04 -2.43
C LEU A 128 -7.76 2.28 -2.50
N ARG A 129 -8.36 1.99 -1.34
CA ARG A 129 -9.67 1.35 -1.23
C ARG A 129 -10.63 2.20 -0.39
N LEU A 130 -11.78 2.55 -0.95
CA LEU A 130 -12.89 3.21 -0.26
C LEU A 130 -14.12 2.30 -0.31
N GLY A 131 -14.30 1.43 0.67
CA GLY A 131 -15.35 0.42 0.63
C GLY A 131 -15.23 -0.54 -0.57
N ASN A 132 -16.18 -0.47 -1.51
CA ASN A 132 -16.18 -1.25 -2.75
C ASN A 132 -15.55 -0.53 -3.94
N LEU A 133 -15.15 0.72 -3.76
CA LEU A 133 -14.50 1.54 -4.77
C LEU A 133 -12.99 1.55 -4.55
N PHE A 134 -12.25 1.25 -5.59
CA PHE A 134 -10.80 1.32 -5.60
C PHE A 134 -10.32 2.43 -6.52
N PHE A 135 -9.21 3.05 -6.15
CA PHE A 135 -8.50 4.02 -6.97
C PHE A 135 -7.10 3.50 -7.22
N VAL A 136 -6.67 3.52 -8.47
CA VAL A 136 -5.30 3.17 -8.84
C VAL A 136 -4.64 4.34 -9.55
N ALA A 137 -3.43 4.70 -9.11
CA ALA A 137 -2.66 5.71 -9.80
C ALA A 137 -2.01 5.14 -11.07
N ARG A 138 -2.07 5.93 -12.15
CA ARG A 138 -1.11 5.80 -13.24
C ARG A 138 0.13 6.59 -12.85
N SER A 139 1.27 5.91 -12.70
CA SER A 139 2.50 6.48 -12.16
C SER A 139 3.75 6.02 -12.93
N LYS A 140 4.93 6.43 -12.50
CA LYS A 140 6.21 5.88 -13.00
C LYS A 140 6.42 4.42 -12.62
N ARG A 141 5.61 3.88 -11.68
CA ARG A 141 5.70 2.52 -11.14
C ARG A 141 4.56 1.62 -11.59
N THR A 142 3.43 2.22 -11.98
CA THR A 142 2.22 1.49 -12.37
C THR A 142 1.80 1.89 -13.78
N ASN A 143 1.80 0.91 -14.70
CA ASN A 143 1.44 1.11 -16.09
C ASN A 143 0.03 0.56 -16.42
N ASP A 144 -0.47 0.87 -17.62
CA ASP A 144 -1.81 0.45 -18.06
C ASP A 144 -1.99 -1.07 -18.05
N ALA A 145 -0.96 -1.86 -18.37
CA ALA A 145 -1.06 -3.33 -18.32
C ALA A 145 -1.21 -3.86 -16.87
N GLY A 146 -0.53 -3.22 -15.90
CA GLY A 146 -0.71 -3.50 -14.47
C GLY A 146 -2.11 -3.12 -13.99
N ILE A 147 -2.58 -1.93 -14.37
CA ILE A 147 -3.94 -1.44 -14.06
C ILE A 147 -5.00 -2.40 -14.61
N GLU A 148 -4.84 -2.87 -15.84
CA GLU A 148 -5.81 -3.80 -16.45
C GLU A 148 -5.81 -5.16 -15.76
N THR A 149 -4.64 -5.66 -15.34
CA THR A 149 -4.56 -6.89 -14.55
C THR A 149 -5.30 -6.75 -13.22
N LEU A 150 -5.12 -5.63 -12.51
CA LEU A 150 -5.85 -5.33 -11.29
C LEU A 150 -7.36 -5.18 -11.54
N ARG A 151 -7.74 -4.49 -12.62
CA ARG A 151 -9.15 -4.30 -13.02
C ARG A 151 -9.87 -5.63 -13.20
N ASN A 152 -9.24 -6.57 -13.88
CA ASN A 152 -9.82 -7.89 -14.11
C ASN A 152 -10.08 -8.63 -12.79
N LEU A 153 -9.15 -8.57 -11.84
CA LEU A 153 -9.34 -9.15 -10.50
C LEU A 153 -10.49 -8.45 -9.75
N LEU A 154 -10.47 -7.13 -9.66
CA LEU A 154 -11.45 -6.35 -8.90
C LEU A 154 -12.86 -6.51 -9.50
N THR A 155 -12.99 -6.51 -10.83
CA THR A 155 -14.27 -6.75 -11.51
C THR A 155 -14.80 -8.14 -11.20
N HIS A 156 -13.94 -9.18 -11.19
CA HIS A 156 -14.32 -10.54 -10.80
C HIS A 156 -14.85 -10.60 -9.35
N LEU A 157 -14.31 -9.78 -8.47
CA LEU A 157 -14.71 -9.67 -7.07
C LEU A 157 -15.91 -8.72 -6.85
N GLY A 158 -16.42 -8.07 -7.89
CA GLY A 158 -17.56 -7.15 -7.81
C GLY A 158 -17.22 -5.74 -7.34
N HIS A 159 -15.95 -5.34 -7.46
CA HIS A 159 -15.48 -4.01 -7.11
C HIS A 159 -15.38 -3.08 -8.33
N GLU A 160 -15.51 -1.78 -8.08
CA GLU A 160 -15.26 -0.72 -9.05
C GLU A 160 -13.79 -0.26 -8.95
N LEU A 161 -13.16 0.03 -10.10
CA LEU A 161 -11.80 0.60 -10.18
C LEU A 161 -11.81 1.88 -10.99
N ARG A 162 -11.33 2.96 -10.40
CA ARG A 162 -11.06 4.25 -11.07
C ARG A 162 -9.56 4.49 -11.18
N ILE A 163 -9.17 5.15 -12.26
CA ILE A 163 -7.78 5.53 -12.52
C ILE A 163 -7.61 6.99 -12.13
N ILE A 164 -6.51 7.29 -11.42
CA ILE A 164 -6.09 8.64 -11.08
C ILE A 164 -4.72 8.90 -11.71
N ASP A 165 -4.59 10.03 -12.41
CA ASP A 165 -3.29 10.50 -12.88
C ASP A 165 -2.65 11.38 -11.81
N ILE A 166 -1.64 10.87 -11.10
CA ILE A 166 -0.95 11.61 -10.05
C ILE A 166 0.14 12.54 -10.65
N PRO A 167 0.49 13.65 -9.96
CA PRO A 167 1.57 14.53 -10.39
C PRO A 167 2.94 13.86 -10.17
N THR A 168 3.39 13.02 -11.11
CA THR A 168 4.57 12.16 -10.99
C THR A 168 5.89 12.93 -10.80
N GLU A 169 5.90 14.24 -10.97
CA GLU A 169 7.06 15.09 -10.64
C GLU A 169 7.10 15.46 -9.16
N LYS A 170 5.97 15.35 -8.45
CA LYS A 170 5.84 15.71 -7.03
C LYS A 170 5.66 14.49 -6.11
N ALA A 171 5.08 13.41 -6.61
CA ALA A 171 4.75 12.22 -5.83
C ALA A 171 5.19 10.93 -6.52
N LEU A 172 5.66 9.96 -5.73
CA LEU A 172 6.02 8.64 -6.22
C LEU A 172 4.79 7.74 -6.38
N HIS A 173 3.96 7.69 -5.35
CA HIS A 173 2.77 6.84 -5.23
C HIS A 173 1.55 7.63 -4.77
N LEU A 174 0.37 7.08 -5.04
CA LEU A 174 -0.88 7.62 -4.55
C LEU A 174 -0.94 7.63 -3.02
N THR A 175 -0.48 6.56 -2.35
CA THR A 175 -0.46 6.48 -0.88
C THR A 175 0.52 7.44 -0.22
N SER A 176 1.47 8.01 -0.96
CA SER A 176 2.37 9.04 -0.41
C SER A 176 1.70 10.40 -0.24
N ILE A 177 0.55 10.63 -0.88
CA ILE A 177 -0.18 11.91 -0.88
C ILE A 177 -1.65 11.76 -0.49
N SER A 178 -2.14 10.52 -0.36
CA SER A 178 -3.54 10.24 -0.03
C SER A 178 -3.68 8.92 0.73
N SER A 179 -4.72 8.79 1.52
CA SER A 179 -5.13 7.54 2.16
C SER A 179 -6.64 7.47 2.36
N THR A 180 -7.10 6.30 2.77
CA THR A 180 -8.50 6.05 3.13
C THR A 180 -8.57 5.57 4.58
N PRO A 181 -8.54 6.49 5.56
CA PRO A 181 -8.57 6.12 6.98
C PRO A 181 -9.87 5.44 7.39
N THR A 182 -10.94 5.62 6.63
CA THR A 182 -12.21 4.88 6.79
C THR A 182 -12.81 4.55 5.43
N ASP A 183 -13.83 3.69 5.40
CA ASP A 183 -14.57 3.35 4.18
C ASP A 183 -15.38 4.53 3.57
N GLN A 184 -15.36 5.72 4.19
CA GLN A 184 -16.10 6.91 3.76
C GLN A 184 -15.22 8.16 3.66
N VAL A 185 -13.94 8.08 4.00
CA VAL A 185 -13.06 9.25 4.02
C VAL A 185 -11.84 9.00 3.16
N ILE A 186 -11.60 9.92 2.24
CA ILE A 186 -10.32 10.08 1.57
C ILE A 186 -9.60 11.26 2.23
N LEU A 187 -8.40 11.03 2.73
CA LEU A 187 -7.50 12.07 3.19
C LEU A 187 -6.49 12.33 2.08
N THR A 188 -6.26 13.58 1.71
CA THR A 188 -5.30 13.93 0.64
C THR A 188 -4.64 15.28 0.91
N ALA A 189 -3.39 15.44 0.44
CA ALA A 189 -2.66 16.69 0.60
C ALA A 189 -3.06 17.72 -0.48
N GLU A 190 -3.19 18.97 -0.07
CA GLU A 190 -3.39 20.09 -0.97
C GLU A 190 -2.24 20.21 -2.00
N GLY A 191 -2.53 20.72 -3.19
CA GLY A 191 -1.54 20.95 -4.24
C GLY A 191 -1.10 19.71 -5.03
N PHE A 192 -1.65 18.52 -4.72
CA PHE A 192 -1.39 17.27 -5.46
C PHE A 192 -2.61 16.80 -6.25
N LEU A 193 -3.73 16.64 -5.59
CA LEU A 193 -5.00 16.19 -6.18
C LEU A 193 -6.14 17.16 -5.79
N THR A 194 -7.22 17.09 -6.54
CA THR A 194 -8.48 17.80 -6.30
C THR A 194 -9.61 16.81 -6.01
N ALA A 195 -10.75 17.28 -5.55
CA ALA A 195 -11.92 16.41 -5.35
C ALA A 195 -12.41 15.79 -6.67
N GLU A 196 -12.28 16.53 -7.77
CA GLU A 196 -12.67 16.09 -9.10
C GLU A 196 -11.86 14.87 -9.59
N ASP A 197 -10.59 14.72 -9.15
CA ASP A 197 -9.74 13.59 -9.53
C ASP A 197 -10.29 12.26 -8.99
N PHE A 198 -11.04 12.28 -7.90
CA PHE A 198 -11.70 11.09 -7.34
C PHE A 198 -13.07 10.82 -7.98
N GLY A 199 -13.64 11.80 -8.71
CA GLY A 199 -14.95 11.71 -9.32
C GLY A 199 -16.10 11.62 -8.31
N GLU A 200 -17.27 11.15 -8.75
CA GLU A 200 -18.44 11.01 -7.87
C GLU A 200 -18.22 9.90 -6.86
N LEU A 201 -18.22 10.23 -5.57
CA LEU A 201 -18.00 9.27 -4.48
C LEU A 201 -19.33 8.64 -4.01
N PRO A 202 -19.28 7.48 -3.37
CA PRO A 202 -20.45 6.89 -2.71
C PRO A 202 -21.11 7.86 -1.72
N GLU A 203 -22.41 7.74 -1.56
CA GLU A 203 -23.18 8.59 -0.62
C GLU A 203 -22.58 8.53 0.80
N GLY A 204 -22.43 9.69 1.42
CA GLY A 204 -21.82 9.83 2.75
C GLY A 204 -20.30 9.87 2.75
N SER A 205 -19.65 9.71 1.61
CA SER A 205 -18.19 9.82 1.50
C SER A 205 -17.75 11.28 1.35
N GLN A 206 -16.53 11.57 1.81
CA GLN A 206 -15.94 12.90 1.71
C GLN A 206 -14.44 12.84 1.44
N VAL A 207 -13.93 13.92 0.82
CA VAL A 207 -12.49 14.17 0.69
C VAL A 207 -12.09 15.24 1.71
N ILE A 208 -11.11 14.94 2.54
CA ILE A 208 -10.53 15.87 3.50
C ILE A 208 -9.15 16.27 3.00
N PHE A 209 -8.94 17.56 2.85
CA PHE A 209 -7.65 18.12 2.45
C PHE A 209 -6.83 18.49 3.67
N VAL A 210 -5.56 18.18 3.66
CA VAL A 210 -4.57 18.62 4.64
C VAL A 210 -3.59 19.58 3.97
N PRO A 211 -3.02 20.54 4.69
CA PRO A 211 -1.98 21.43 4.14
C PRO A 211 -0.83 20.66 3.49
N GLU A 212 -0.25 21.19 2.41
CA GLU A 212 0.85 20.53 1.67
C GLU A 212 2.04 20.22 2.59
N GLU A 213 2.33 21.06 3.58
CA GLU A 213 3.40 20.84 4.56
C GLU A 213 3.16 19.63 5.49
N GLU A 214 1.92 19.14 5.58
CA GLU A 214 1.54 17.96 6.36
C GLU A 214 1.37 16.70 5.50
N VAL A 215 1.88 16.70 4.26
CA VAL A 215 1.71 15.59 3.30
C VAL A 215 2.09 14.21 3.86
N TYR A 216 3.08 14.14 4.74
CA TYR A 216 3.44 12.86 5.38
C TYR A 216 2.32 12.27 6.25
N GLY A 217 1.43 13.11 6.78
CA GLY A 217 0.25 12.68 7.51
C GLY A 217 -0.83 12.05 6.64
N CYS A 218 -0.73 12.17 5.31
CA CYS A 218 -1.66 11.52 4.38
C CYS A 218 -1.39 10.02 4.22
N ASN A 219 -0.19 9.52 4.52
CA ASN A 219 0.13 8.10 4.43
C ASN A 219 -0.27 7.39 5.73
N THR A 220 -1.56 7.08 5.87
CA THR A 220 -2.14 6.49 7.08
C THR A 220 -2.82 5.15 6.80
N ILE A 221 -2.98 4.34 7.85
CA ILE A 221 -3.73 3.10 7.81
C ILE A 221 -4.92 3.23 8.78
N GLY A 222 -6.14 3.12 8.23
CA GLY A 222 -7.35 3.07 9.03
C GLY A 222 -7.59 1.68 9.63
N LEU A 223 -7.98 1.63 10.90
CA LEU A 223 -8.31 0.41 11.61
C LEU A 223 -9.79 0.38 12.00
N GLU A 224 -10.41 -0.81 11.99
CA GLU A 224 -11.85 -0.98 12.28
C GLU A 224 -12.29 -0.45 13.66
N ASN A 225 -11.37 -0.28 14.60
CA ASN A 225 -11.63 0.27 15.93
C ASN A 225 -11.63 1.81 15.94
N GLY A 226 -11.61 2.45 14.79
CA GLY A 226 -11.58 3.91 14.65
C GLY A 226 -10.22 4.56 14.93
N LYS A 227 -9.16 3.77 15.04
CA LYS A 227 -7.78 4.27 15.09
C LYS A 227 -7.22 4.47 13.68
N VAL A 228 -6.37 5.45 13.55
CA VAL A 228 -5.63 5.79 12.33
C VAL A 228 -4.16 5.96 12.69
#